data_31cd4ae61564393433d544ff57c05cea
#
_entry.id   31cd4ae61564393433d544ff57c05cea
#
_cell.length_a   1.000
_cell.length_b   1.000
_cell.length_c   1.000
_cell.angle_alpha   90.00
_cell.angle_beta   90.00
_cell.angle_gamma   90.00
#
_symmetry.space_group_name_H-M   'P 1'
#
loop_
_entity.id
_entity.type
_entity.pdbx_description
1 polymer ?
#
loop_
_entity_poly.entity_id
_entity_poly.type
_entity_poly.pdbx_seq_one_letter_code
_entity_poly.pdbx_strand_id
1 'polypeptide(L)'
;MNAALSEPAASSLQTHPLSAKVDRVSKLFGSFAALRQISVDLEPGRCYVLLGENGAGKSTLLRILAGLLHPSHGTVTVFGDQQPYDARARIGYMSHAPMLYDELTGQENLRYFASLYPGRECLSPAEALRQVGLDPELPRTLGQYSQGMRQRASLARVLLSQPELLLLDEPFSNMDVESARQMVELLSGFRQHNRTIVLTTHQRELAAPIADWVLTLHSGRVASFEPGAPRP
;
A
#
# COMPACT_ATOMS: atom_id res chain seq x y z
N MET A 1 34.74 -7.82 -52.01
CA MET A 1 33.77 -8.59 -51.20
C MET A 1 33.92 -8.16 -49.77
N ASN A 2 33.17 -7.16 -49.33
CA ASN A 2 33.15 -6.65 -47.97
C ASN A 2 31.89 -7.19 -47.28
N ALA A 3 32.08 -8.10 -46.33
CA ALA A 3 31.02 -8.54 -45.45
C ALA A 3 30.84 -7.50 -44.33
N ALA A 4 29.73 -6.78 -44.37
CA ALA A 4 29.31 -5.91 -43.30
C ALA A 4 28.82 -6.77 -42.13
N LEU A 5 29.49 -6.69 -40.99
CA LEU A 5 29.04 -7.25 -39.70
C LEU A 5 27.89 -6.39 -39.21
N SER A 6 26.70 -6.93 -39.21
CA SER A 6 25.51 -6.34 -38.59
C SER A 6 25.67 -6.44 -37.08
N GLU A 7 25.75 -5.29 -36.40
CA GLU A 7 25.62 -5.19 -34.92
C GLU A 7 24.24 -5.71 -34.49
N PRO A 8 24.14 -6.46 -33.37
CA PRO A 8 22.85 -6.84 -32.84
C PRO A 8 22.18 -5.62 -32.23
N ALA A 9 20.96 -5.36 -32.70
CA ALA A 9 20.10 -4.30 -32.14
C ALA A 9 19.99 -4.43 -30.63
N ALA A 10 20.37 -3.38 -29.92
CA ALA A 10 20.15 -3.26 -28.49
C ALA A 10 18.64 -3.37 -28.20
N SER A 11 18.28 -4.46 -27.54
CA SER A 11 16.94 -4.68 -27.03
C SER A 11 16.58 -3.48 -26.14
N SER A 12 15.66 -2.64 -26.58
CA SER A 12 15.07 -1.57 -25.79
C SER A 12 14.35 -2.21 -24.61
N LEU A 13 15.01 -2.23 -23.45
CA LEU A 13 14.34 -2.53 -22.17
C LEU A 13 13.20 -1.52 -22.04
N GLN A 14 11.98 -1.97 -22.22
CA GLN A 14 10.79 -1.19 -21.90
C GLN A 14 10.82 -0.94 -20.39
N THR A 15 11.34 0.20 -19.98
CA THR A 15 11.29 0.66 -18.59
C THR A 15 9.84 0.98 -18.27
N HIS A 16 9.14 0.05 -17.63
CA HIS A 16 7.84 0.35 -17.07
C HIS A 16 7.97 1.50 -16.07
N PRO A 17 7.07 2.50 -16.13
CA PRO A 17 7.15 3.61 -15.18
C PRO A 17 7.05 3.10 -13.75
N LEU A 18 7.88 3.65 -12.85
CA LEU A 18 7.86 3.30 -11.43
C LEU A 18 6.47 3.53 -10.84
N SER A 19 6.04 2.66 -9.94
CA SER A 19 4.82 2.88 -9.16
C SER A 19 4.94 4.10 -8.25
N ALA A 20 6.13 4.33 -7.67
CA ALA A 20 6.47 5.57 -7.00
C ALA A 20 7.98 5.80 -7.01
N LYS A 21 8.39 7.07 -7.02
CA LYS A 21 9.76 7.51 -6.81
C LYS A 21 9.79 8.53 -5.70
N VAL A 22 10.62 8.29 -4.71
CA VAL A 22 10.90 9.19 -3.58
C VAL A 22 12.33 9.67 -3.71
N ASP A 23 12.54 10.98 -3.90
CA ASP A 23 13.87 11.56 -4.06
C ASP A 23 14.17 12.57 -2.95
N ARG A 24 15.11 12.22 -2.08
CA ARG A 24 15.64 13.04 -0.96
C ARG A 24 14.55 13.69 -0.10
N VAL A 25 13.47 12.96 0.14
CA VAL A 25 12.32 13.44 0.90
C VAL A 25 12.68 13.66 2.36
N SER A 26 12.41 14.85 2.85
CA SER A 26 12.44 15.19 4.27
C SER A 26 11.08 15.74 4.69
N LYS A 27 10.65 15.42 5.92
CA LYS A 27 9.43 15.96 6.53
C LYS A 27 9.70 16.49 7.91
N LEU A 28 9.39 17.77 8.09
CA LEU A 28 9.51 18.48 9.35
C LEU A 28 8.12 18.79 9.92
N PHE A 29 7.96 18.63 11.22
CA PHE A 29 6.83 19.11 12.03
C PHE A 29 7.40 20.07 13.08
N GLY A 30 7.38 21.36 12.81
CA GLY A 30 8.14 22.34 13.58
C GLY A 30 9.63 22.02 13.55
N SER A 31 10.25 21.84 14.72
CA SER A 31 11.65 21.43 14.86
C SER A 31 11.90 19.93 14.76
N PHE A 32 10.83 19.12 14.80
CA PHE A 32 10.95 17.66 14.73
C PHE A 32 11.04 17.18 13.28
N ALA A 33 12.11 16.46 12.93
CA ALA A 33 12.29 15.88 11.61
C ALA A 33 11.83 14.41 11.62
N ALA A 34 10.62 14.17 11.08
CA ALA A 34 10.03 12.84 10.98
C ALA A 34 10.64 12.00 9.85
N LEU A 35 11.09 12.64 8.76
CA LEU A 35 11.84 12.00 7.67
C LEU A 35 13.05 12.86 7.30
N ARG A 36 14.14 12.20 6.92
CA ARG A 36 15.45 12.84 6.64
C ARG A 36 16.06 12.24 5.39
N GLN A 37 15.89 12.93 4.25
CA GLN A 37 16.49 12.57 2.96
C GLN A 37 16.24 11.12 2.52
N ILE A 38 15.00 10.67 2.61
CA ILE A 38 14.59 9.35 2.13
C ILE A 38 14.64 9.34 0.60
N SER A 39 15.31 8.33 0.02
CA SER A 39 15.28 8.04 -1.41
C SER A 39 15.01 6.56 -1.61
N VAL A 40 13.98 6.24 -2.41
CA VAL A 40 13.60 4.87 -2.77
C VAL A 40 12.76 4.89 -4.04
N ASP A 41 13.02 3.92 -4.93
CA ASP A 41 12.26 3.67 -6.14
C ASP A 41 11.39 2.42 -5.91
N LEU A 42 10.10 2.51 -6.23
CA LEU A 42 9.14 1.42 -6.08
C LEU A 42 8.71 0.91 -7.45
N GLU A 43 9.12 -0.29 -7.79
CA GLU A 43 8.76 -0.97 -9.04
C GLU A 43 7.30 -1.44 -9.02
N PRO A 44 6.62 -1.51 -10.20
CA PRO A 44 5.26 -2.02 -10.28
C PRO A 44 5.19 -3.51 -9.94
N GLY A 45 4.05 -3.92 -9.34
CA GLY A 45 3.75 -5.32 -9.02
C GLY A 45 4.58 -5.92 -7.87
N ARG A 46 5.29 -5.09 -7.11
CA ARG A 46 6.12 -5.51 -5.97
C ARG A 46 5.45 -5.21 -4.63
N CYS A 47 5.82 -5.99 -3.62
CA CYS A 47 5.44 -5.75 -2.23
C CYS A 47 6.64 -5.26 -1.42
N TYR A 48 6.52 -4.06 -0.87
CA TYR A 48 7.51 -3.39 -0.03
C TYR A 48 7.03 -3.41 1.41
N VAL A 49 7.85 -3.96 2.30
CA VAL A 49 7.58 -3.99 3.74
C VAL A 49 8.44 -2.93 4.44
N LEU A 50 7.79 -1.95 5.03
CA LEU A 50 8.44 -0.90 5.82
C LEU A 50 8.52 -1.33 7.28
N LEU A 51 9.72 -1.56 7.76
CA LEU A 51 10.02 -1.89 9.15
C LEU A 51 10.58 -0.68 9.90
N GLY A 52 10.55 -0.74 11.20
CA GLY A 52 11.13 0.26 12.12
C GLY A 52 10.30 0.44 13.37
N GLU A 53 10.90 1.03 14.38
CA GLU A 53 10.25 1.32 15.66
C GLU A 53 9.10 2.33 15.52
N ASN A 54 8.31 2.48 16.57
CA ASN A 54 7.30 3.55 16.65
C ASN A 54 8.00 4.92 16.57
N GLY A 55 7.47 5.82 15.74
CA GLY A 55 8.11 7.11 15.48
C GLY A 55 9.24 7.11 14.44
N ALA A 56 9.60 5.97 13.84
CA ALA A 56 10.65 5.90 12.82
C ALA A 56 10.31 6.63 11.50
N GLY A 57 9.05 7.06 11.31
CA GLY A 57 8.62 7.80 10.12
C GLY A 57 7.77 6.98 9.13
N LYS A 58 7.47 5.71 9.39
CA LYS A 58 6.75 4.80 8.49
C LYS A 58 5.42 5.37 7.99
N SER A 59 4.50 5.68 8.91
CA SER A 59 3.18 6.25 8.55
C SER A 59 3.30 7.64 7.90
N THR A 60 4.35 8.40 8.22
CA THR A 60 4.64 9.69 7.58
C THR A 60 4.99 9.49 6.10
N LEU A 61 5.85 8.51 5.80
CA LEU A 61 6.21 8.16 4.42
C LEU A 61 4.98 7.67 3.64
N LEU A 62 4.17 6.76 4.21
CA LEU A 62 2.94 6.29 3.58
C LEU A 62 1.97 7.44 3.26
N ARG A 63 1.77 8.39 4.20
CA ARG A 63 0.89 9.55 3.97
C ARG A 63 1.41 10.48 2.88
N ILE A 64 2.72 10.61 2.74
CA ILE A 64 3.32 11.38 1.64
C ILE A 64 3.07 10.65 0.30
N LEU A 65 3.30 9.34 0.23
CA LEU A 65 3.00 8.52 -0.95
C LEU A 65 1.51 8.55 -1.32
N ALA A 66 0.63 8.63 -0.33
CA ALA A 66 -0.83 8.75 -0.53
C ALA A 66 -1.28 10.15 -0.97
N GLY A 67 -0.39 11.15 -1.03
CA GLY A 67 -0.75 12.53 -1.31
C GLY A 67 -1.54 13.22 -0.18
N LEU A 68 -1.56 12.64 1.01
CA LEU A 68 -2.21 13.19 2.21
C LEU A 68 -1.32 14.17 2.97
N LEU A 69 -0.04 14.17 2.67
CA LEU A 69 0.96 15.00 3.33
C LEU A 69 2.03 15.42 2.32
N HIS A 70 2.36 16.71 2.27
CA HIS A 70 3.44 17.20 1.43
C HIS A 70 4.80 17.03 2.13
N PRO A 71 5.86 16.66 1.42
CA PRO A 71 7.22 16.71 1.95
C PRO A 71 7.62 18.16 2.24
N SER A 72 8.53 18.36 3.20
CA SER A 72 9.14 19.68 3.46
C SER A 72 10.27 19.98 2.47
N HIS A 73 10.99 18.93 2.03
CA HIS A 73 12.05 18.98 1.02
C HIS A 73 12.05 17.68 0.22
N GLY A 74 12.62 17.73 -0.98
CA GLY A 74 12.64 16.59 -1.91
C GLY A 74 11.33 16.47 -2.69
N THR A 75 11.22 15.43 -3.49
CA THR A 75 10.06 15.20 -4.38
C THR A 75 9.56 13.77 -4.29
N VAL A 76 8.27 13.61 -4.52
CA VAL A 76 7.63 12.29 -4.71
C VAL A 76 6.82 12.34 -5.99
N THR A 77 7.02 11.36 -6.85
CA THR A 77 6.18 11.13 -8.02
C THR A 77 5.64 9.70 -8.00
N VAL A 78 4.49 9.48 -8.62
CA VAL A 78 3.85 8.17 -8.76
C VAL A 78 3.45 7.92 -10.20
N PHE A 79 3.46 6.67 -10.62
CA PHE A 79 3.07 6.24 -11.97
C PHE A 79 3.79 7.01 -13.09
N GLY A 80 5.10 7.17 -12.95
CA GLY A 80 5.93 8.05 -13.76
C GLY A 80 6.08 9.42 -13.10
N ASP A 81 5.55 10.48 -13.72
CA ASP A 81 5.81 11.86 -13.29
C ASP A 81 4.61 12.53 -12.56
N GLN A 82 3.58 11.76 -12.19
CA GLN A 82 2.42 12.32 -11.52
C GLN A 82 2.69 12.63 -10.04
N GLN A 83 2.17 13.77 -9.57
CA GLN A 83 2.17 14.03 -8.12
C GLN A 83 1.18 13.09 -7.41
N PRO A 84 1.47 12.59 -6.20
CA PRO A 84 0.57 11.67 -5.48
C PRO A 84 -0.85 12.24 -5.30
N TYR A 85 -0.99 13.53 -5.08
CA TYR A 85 -2.29 14.18 -4.94
C TYR A 85 -3.14 14.07 -6.21
N ASP A 86 -2.55 14.23 -7.39
CA ASP A 86 -3.25 14.15 -8.67
C ASP A 86 -3.60 12.71 -9.03
N ALA A 87 -2.76 11.77 -8.61
CA ALA A 87 -2.91 10.34 -8.84
C ALA A 87 -3.74 9.61 -7.76
N ARG A 88 -4.27 10.33 -6.75
CA ARG A 88 -4.96 9.73 -5.59
C ARG A 88 -6.09 8.75 -5.94
N ALA A 89 -6.66 8.91 -7.11
CA ALA A 89 -7.68 8.02 -7.62
C ALA A 89 -7.17 6.58 -7.86
N ARG A 90 -5.88 6.41 -8.13
CA ARG A 90 -5.19 5.13 -8.38
C ARG A 90 -4.47 4.60 -7.13
N ILE A 91 -4.53 5.36 -6.01
CA ILE A 91 -3.85 5.06 -4.76
C ILE A 91 -4.89 4.67 -3.72
N GLY A 92 -4.75 3.51 -3.12
CA GLY A 92 -5.54 3.06 -1.98
C GLY A 92 -4.74 3.22 -0.68
N TYR A 93 -5.29 3.96 0.29
CA TYR A 93 -4.66 4.13 1.60
C TYR A 93 -5.54 3.56 2.72
N MET A 94 -4.98 2.58 3.42
CA MET A 94 -5.53 2.02 4.64
C MET A 94 -4.72 2.55 5.83
N SER A 95 -5.35 3.37 6.65
CA SER A 95 -4.75 3.89 7.89
C SER A 95 -4.82 2.86 9.02
N HIS A 96 -4.02 3.07 10.06
CA HIS A 96 -4.08 2.26 11.27
C HIS A 96 -5.49 2.24 11.90
N ALA A 97 -6.23 3.36 11.87
CA ALA A 97 -7.64 3.40 12.24
C ALA A 97 -8.49 2.92 11.06
N PRO A 98 -9.46 2.00 11.24
CA PRO A 98 -10.25 1.42 10.15
C PRO A 98 -11.04 2.44 9.33
N MET A 99 -11.39 3.61 9.91
CA MET A 99 -12.21 4.67 9.29
C MET A 99 -13.54 4.12 8.76
N LEU A 100 -14.23 3.36 9.58
CA LEU A 100 -15.52 2.73 9.30
C LEU A 100 -16.52 3.15 10.37
N TYR A 101 -17.80 3.13 10.05
CA TYR A 101 -18.90 3.45 10.95
C TYR A 101 -19.36 2.18 11.66
N ASP A 102 -19.24 2.17 12.98
CA ASP A 102 -19.55 1.01 13.83
C ASP A 102 -21.04 0.63 13.82
N GLU A 103 -21.91 1.61 13.58
CA GLU A 103 -23.36 1.46 13.57
C GLU A 103 -23.93 0.86 12.27
N LEU A 104 -23.11 0.83 11.21
CA LEU A 104 -23.49 0.32 9.90
C LEU A 104 -23.00 -1.10 9.68
N THR A 105 -23.70 -1.87 8.85
CA THR A 105 -23.22 -3.15 8.34
C THR A 105 -22.03 -2.95 7.38
N GLY A 106 -21.30 -4.03 7.04
CA GLY A 106 -20.21 -3.97 6.07
C GLY A 106 -20.67 -3.41 4.72
N GLN A 107 -21.81 -3.87 4.24
CA GLN A 107 -22.37 -3.45 2.94
C GLN A 107 -22.79 -1.96 2.96
N GLU A 108 -23.43 -1.50 4.03
CA GLU A 108 -23.82 -0.09 4.17
C GLU A 108 -22.60 0.83 4.24
N ASN A 109 -21.58 0.45 5.00
CA ASN A 109 -20.31 1.17 5.03
C ASN A 109 -19.73 1.32 3.62
N LEU A 110 -19.57 0.22 2.89
CA LEU A 110 -18.99 0.26 1.56
C LEU A 110 -19.85 1.02 0.55
N ARG A 111 -21.18 0.96 0.67
CA ARG A 111 -22.09 1.77 -0.14
C ARG A 111 -21.89 3.27 0.12
N TYR A 112 -21.73 3.65 1.39
CA TYR A 112 -21.42 5.04 1.73
C TYR A 112 -20.09 5.48 1.10
N PHE A 113 -19.01 4.71 1.23
CA PHE A 113 -17.72 5.07 0.65
C PHE A 113 -17.74 5.06 -0.89
N ALA A 114 -18.45 4.13 -1.53
CA ALA A 114 -18.61 4.11 -2.98
C ALA A 114 -19.28 5.40 -3.50
N SER A 115 -20.24 5.96 -2.75
CA SER A 115 -20.92 7.21 -3.11
C SER A 115 -20.01 8.44 -3.14
N LEU A 116 -18.83 8.35 -2.50
CA LEU A 116 -17.80 9.42 -2.52
C LEU A 116 -16.98 9.45 -3.82
N TYR A 117 -17.20 8.51 -4.74
CA TYR A 117 -16.52 8.42 -6.04
C TYR A 117 -17.52 8.61 -7.20
N PRO A 118 -18.20 9.77 -7.33
CA PRO A 118 -19.20 9.97 -8.36
C PRO A 118 -18.57 9.89 -9.76
N GLY A 119 -19.22 9.15 -10.66
CA GLY A 119 -18.77 9.01 -12.04
C GLY A 119 -17.54 8.12 -12.25
N ARG A 120 -17.08 7.41 -11.22
CA ARG A 120 -15.97 6.48 -11.30
C ARG A 120 -16.46 5.03 -11.24
N GLU A 121 -15.88 4.17 -12.05
CA GLU A 121 -16.08 2.74 -11.96
C GLU A 121 -15.44 2.20 -10.67
N CYS A 122 -16.28 1.70 -9.78
CA CYS A 122 -15.87 1.09 -8.51
C CYS A 122 -16.40 -0.35 -8.47
N LEU A 123 -15.77 -1.18 -7.64
CA LEU A 123 -16.36 -2.46 -7.26
C LEU A 123 -17.71 -2.20 -6.56
N SER A 124 -18.66 -3.09 -6.76
CA SER A 124 -19.84 -3.10 -5.90
C SER A 124 -19.44 -3.39 -4.45
N PRO A 125 -20.17 -2.85 -3.46
CA PRO A 125 -19.93 -3.16 -2.04
C PRO A 125 -19.86 -4.66 -1.75
N ALA A 126 -20.75 -5.44 -2.39
CA ALA A 126 -20.77 -6.89 -2.21
C ALA A 126 -19.53 -7.59 -2.78
N GLU A 127 -19.07 -7.18 -3.97
CA GLU A 127 -17.82 -7.72 -4.56
C GLU A 127 -16.60 -7.39 -3.72
N ALA A 128 -16.48 -6.15 -3.24
CA ALA A 128 -15.36 -5.74 -2.39
C ALA A 128 -15.31 -6.52 -1.07
N LEU A 129 -16.48 -6.81 -0.45
CA LEU A 129 -16.55 -7.65 0.75
C LEU A 129 -16.14 -9.10 0.44
N ARG A 130 -16.63 -9.68 -0.64
CA ARG A 130 -16.24 -11.06 -1.04
C ARG A 130 -14.75 -11.17 -1.32
N GLN A 131 -14.13 -10.15 -1.94
CA GLN A 131 -12.68 -10.15 -2.21
C GLN A 131 -11.84 -10.24 -0.94
N VAL A 132 -12.34 -9.79 0.19
CA VAL A 132 -11.65 -9.89 1.48
C VAL A 132 -12.18 -11.03 2.37
N GLY A 133 -12.99 -11.95 1.80
CA GLY A 133 -13.53 -13.10 2.52
C GLY A 133 -14.58 -12.74 3.57
N LEU A 134 -15.34 -11.65 3.35
CA LEU A 134 -16.48 -11.27 4.19
C LEU A 134 -17.79 -11.52 3.45
N ASP A 135 -18.78 -12.05 4.17
CA ASP A 135 -20.12 -12.22 3.64
C ASP A 135 -20.80 -10.84 3.54
N PRO A 136 -21.21 -10.40 2.33
CA PRO A 136 -21.90 -9.13 2.16
C PRO A 136 -23.29 -9.08 2.80
N GLU A 137 -23.94 -10.24 2.95
CA GLU A 137 -25.29 -10.33 3.53
C GLU A 137 -25.28 -10.47 5.06
N LEU A 138 -24.09 -10.41 5.70
CA LEU A 138 -24.00 -10.53 7.15
C LEU A 138 -24.74 -9.35 7.83
N PRO A 139 -25.83 -9.63 8.61
CA PRO A 139 -26.68 -8.57 9.16
C PRO A 139 -26.10 -7.88 10.40
N ARG A 140 -24.83 -8.15 10.72
CA ARG A 140 -24.13 -7.55 11.87
C ARG A 140 -23.55 -6.20 11.50
N THR A 141 -23.62 -5.24 12.42
CA THR A 141 -22.92 -3.97 12.32
C THR A 141 -21.42 -4.16 12.54
N LEU A 142 -20.60 -3.23 12.05
CA LEU A 142 -19.15 -3.32 12.19
C LEU A 142 -18.67 -3.27 13.66
N GLY A 143 -19.46 -2.65 14.55
CA GLY A 143 -19.21 -2.71 15.99
C GLY A 143 -19.20 -4.13 16.57
N GLN A 144 -19.88 -5.07 15.90
CA GLN A 144 -19.96 -6.48 16.29
C GLN A 144 -18.94 -7.39 15.59
N TYR A 145 -18.10 -6.83 14.70
CA TYR A 145 -17.07 -7.57 13.99
C TYR A 145 -15.87 -7.85 14.89
N SER A 146 -15.21 -9.02 14.69
CA SER A 146 -13.89 -9.25 15.27
C SER A 146 -12.87 -8.25 14.69
N GLN A 147 -11.73 -8.08 15.35
CA GLN A 147 -10.68 -7.19 14.85
C GLN A 147 -10.21 -7.60 13.45
N GLY A 148 -10.03 -8.90 13.18
CA GLY A 148 -9.70 -9.40 11.86
C GLY A 148 -10.77 -9.09 10.81
N MET A 149 -12.06 -9.21 11.14
CA MET A 149 -13.14 -8.82 10.24
C MET A 149 -13.14 -7.31 10.00
N ARG A 150 -12.89 -6.48 11.01
CA ARG A 150 -12.80 -5.01 10.87
C ARG A 150 -11.64 -4.60 9.96
N GLN A 151 -10.48 -5.23 10.09
CA GLN A 151 -9.32 -4.98 9.23
C GLN A 151 -9.62 -5.39 7.77
N ARG A 152 -10.25 -6.55 7.56
CA ARG A 152 -10.69 -6.98 6.22
C ARG A 152 -11.73 -6.03 5.63
N ALA A 153 -12.70 -5.55 6.42
CA ALA A 153 -13.66 -4.55 5.97
C ALA A 153 -12.97 -3.21 5.61
N SER A 154 -11.96 -2.79 6.38
CA SER A 154 -11.14 -1.62 6.05
C SER A 154 -10.36 -1.80 4.74
N LEU A 155 -9.82 -2.99 4.49
CA LEU A 155 -9.19 -3.32 3.21
C LEU A 155 -10.23 -3.30 2.07
N ALA A 156 -11.43 -3.88 2.26
CA ALA A 156 -12.50 -3.84 1.26
C ALA A 156 -12.86 -2.41 0.86
N ARG A 157 -12.95 -1.49 1.83
CA ARG A 157 -13.16 -0.06 1.58
C ARG A 157 -12.08 0.53 0.66
N VAL A 158 -10.84 0.19 0.89
CA VAL A 158 -9.71 0.68 0.06
C VAL A 158 -9.79 0.09 -1.36
N LEU A 159 -10.23 -1.16 -1.50
CA LEU A 159 -10.31 -1.86 -2.77
C LEU A 159 -11.48 -1.40 -3.65
N LEU A 160 -12.48 -0.70 -3.12
CA LEU A 160 -13.61 -0.17 -3.90
C LEU A 160 -13.16 0.56 -5.17
N SER A 161 -12.14 1.39 -5.07
CA SER A 161 -11.62 2.19 -6.18
C SER A 161 -10.64 1.43 -7.09
N GLN A 162 -10.44 0.15 -6.88
CA GLN A 162 -9.52 -0.71 -7.65
C GLN A 162 -8.11 -0.09 -7.82
N PRO A 163 -7.42 0.28 -6.71
CA PRO A 163 -6.17 1.00 -6.79
C PRO A 163 -5.05 0.15 -7.38
N GLU A 164 -4.09 0.81 -8.02
CA GLU A 164 -2.86 0.20 -8.55
C GLU A 164 -1.72 0.20 -7.52
N LEU A 165 -1.72 1.21 -6.62
CA LEU A 165 -0.80 1.31 -5.49
C LEU A 165 -1.58 1.21 -4.18
N LEU A 166 -1.31 0.16 -3.40
CA LEU A 166 -1.88 -0.08 -2.08
C LEU A 166 -0.89 0.35 -1.00
N LEU A 167 -1.30 1.26 -0.15
CA LEU A 167 -0.52 1.77 0.99
C LEU A 167 -1.25 1.36 2.28
N LEU A 168 -0.66 0.45 3.05
CA LEU A 168 -1.31 -0.20 4.19
C LEU A 168 -0.53 0.09 5.48
N ASP A 169 -1.13 0.85 6.39
CA ASP A 169 -0.50 1.22 7.67
C ASP A 169 -0.90 0.22 8.76
N GLU A 170 0.02 -0.67 9.12
CA GLU A 170 -0.14 -1.74 10.12
C GLU A 170 -1.37 -2.65 9.85
N PRO A 171 -1.49 -3.28 8.66
CA PRO A 171 -2.68 -4.04 8.29
C PRO A 171 -2.93 -5.28 9.15
N PHE A 172 -1.94 -5.74 9.91
CA PHE A 172 -2.01 -6.92 10.78
C PHE A 172 -2.23 -6.58 12.26
N SER A 173 -2.36 -5.30 12.61
CA SER A 173 -2.45 -4.86 13.99
C SER A 173 -3.70 -5.39 14.69
N ASN A 174 -3.53 -5.83 15.95
CA ASN A 174 -4.60 -6.34 16.81
C ASN A 174 -5.37 -7.56 16.24
N MET A 175 -4.75 -8.31 15.32
CA MET A 175 -5.30 -9.56 14.80
C MET A 175 -4.70 -10.76 15.54
N ASP A 176 -5.48 -11.82 15.69
CA ASP A 176 -4.94 -13.13 16.05
C ASP A 176 -4.10 -13.71 14.91
N VAL A 177 -3.29 -14.72 15.22
CA VAL A 177 -2.33 -15.31 14.28
C VAL A 177 -3.00 -15.82 13.01
N GLU A 178 -4.16 -16.48 13.14
CA GLU A 178 -4.88 -17.05 12.01
C GLU A 178 -5.47 -15.97 11.11
N SER A 179 -6.14 -14.97 11.69
CA SER A 179 -6.66 -13.82 10.96
C SER A 179 -5.56 -13.05 10.22
N ALA A 180 -4.37 -12.92 10.84
CA ALA A 180 -3.22 -12.26 10.24
C ALA A 180 -2.65 -13.06 9.05
N ARG A 181 -2.58 -14.41 9.15
CA ARG A 181 -2.19 -15.28 8.01
C ARG A 181 -3.15 -15.13 6.84
N GLN A 182 -4.45 -15.16 7.09
CA GLN A 182 -5.47 -14.96 6.06
C GLN A 182 -5.33 -13.59 5.38
N MET A 183 -4.97 -12.54 6.13
CA MET A 183 -4.68 -11.23 5.54
C MET A 183 -3.45 -11.27 4.64
N VAL A 184 -2.38 -11.97 5.02
CA VAL A 184 -1.19 -12.17 4.19
C VAL A 184 -1.54 -12.88 2.88
N GLU A 185 -2.36 -13.92 2.92
CA GLU A 185 -2.84 -14.66 1.74
C GLU A 185 -3.65 -13.73 0.81
N LEU A 186 -4.57 -12.95 1.36
CA LEU A 186 -5.34 -11.96 0.60
C LEU A 186 -4.40 -10.97 -0.12
N LEU A 187 -3.45 -10.38 0.60
CA LEU A 187 -2.50 -9.42 0.03
C LEU A 187 -1.61 -10.07 -1.04
N SER A 188 -1.21 -11.33 -0.85
CA SER A 188 -0.49 -12.08 -1.88
C SER A 188 -1.30 -12.23 -3.17
N GLY A 189 -2.60 -12.51 -3.07
CA GLY A 189 -3.51 -12.59 -4.20
C GLY A 189 -3.65 -11.25 -4.94
N PHE A 190 -3.72 -10.14 -4.22
CA PHE A 190 -3.81 -8.80 -4.84
C PHE A 190 -2.57 -8.43 -5.64
N ARG A 191 -1.39 -8.83 -5.20
CA ARG A 191 -0.14 -8.61 -5.93
C ARG A 191 -0.11 -9.29 -7.30
N GLN A 192 -0.71 -10.48 -7.43
CA GLN A 192 -0.77 -11.22 -8.70
C GLN A 192 -1.45 -10.44 -9.83
N HIS A 193 -2.23 -9.42 -9.52
CA HIS A 193 -2.87 -8.52 -10.48
C HIS A 193 -2.03 -7.28 -10.80
N ASN A 194 -0.71 -7.35 -10.70
CA ASN A 194 0.25 -6.26 -10.98
C ASN A 194 0.05 -5.02 -10.08
N ARG A 195 -0.58 -5.19 -8.91
CA ARG A 195 -0.71 -4.11 -7.92
C ARG A 195 0.55 -4.01 -7.08
N THR A 196 1.01 -2.79 -6.86
CA THR A 196 2.13 -2.52 -5.96
C THR A 196 1.60 -2.34 -4.55
N ILE A 197 2.24 -2.98 -3.59
CA ILE A 197 1.86 -2.91 -2.19
C ILE A 197 3.01 -2.31 -1.39
N VAL A 198 2.72 -1.31 -0.58
CA VAL A 198 3.64 -0.82 0.46
C VAL A 198 2.93 -0.94 1.79
N LEU A 199 3.43 -1.75 2.68
CA LEU A 199 2.84 -1.94 3.99
C LEU A 199 3.83 -1.65 5.11
N THR A 200 3.34 -1.07 6.21
CA THR A 200 4.12 -0.96 7.45
C THR A 200 3.77 -2.10 8.38
N THR A 201 4.73 -2.59 9.12
CA THR A 201 4.49 -3.52 10.22
C THR A 201 5.67 -3.55 11.17
N HIS A 202 5.44 -3.99 12.41
CA HIS A 202 6.46 -4.36 13.37
C HIS A 202 6.64 -5.90 13.44
N GLN A 203 5.81 -6.66 12.71
CA GLN A 203 5.81 -8.13 12.68
C GLN A 203 6.50 -8.63 11.40
N ARG A 204 7.85 -8.59 11.40
CA ARG A 204 8.66 -8.95 10.22
C ARG A 204 8.36 -10.36 9.71
N GLU A 205 8.27 -11.33 10.61
CA GLU A 205 8.07 -12.74 10.26
C GLU A 205 6.74 -12.97 9.54
N LEU A 206 5.69 -12.26 9.95
CA LEU A 206 4.38 -12.35 9.35
C LEU A 206 4.35 -11.79 7.92
N ALA A 207 5.06 -10.70 7.67
CA ALA A 207 5.11 -10.07 6.35
C ALA A 207 6.14 -10.71 5.41
N ALA A 208 7.10 -11.49 5.93
CA ALA A 208 8.18 -12.09 5.14
C ALA A 208 7.70 -12.89 3.90
N PRO A 209 6.60 -13.69 3.95
CA PRO A 209 6.16 -14.47 2.80
C PRO A 209 5.73 -13.64 1.58
N ILE A 210 5.30 -12.39 1.79
CA ILE A 210 4.84 -11.51 0.69
C ILE A 210 5.84 -10.43 0.31
N ALA A 211 6.89 -10.21 1.11
CA ALA A 211 7.88 -9.16 0.88
C ALA A 211 8.75 -9.47 -0.34
N ASP A 212 8.78 -8.56 -1.34
CA ASP A 212 9.82 -8.53 -2.37
C ASP A 212 11.02 -7.72 -1.88
N TRP A 213 10.74 -6.64 -1.15
CA TRP A 213 11.72 -5.74 -0.59
C TRP A 213 11.38 -5.36 0.84
N VAL A 214 12.40 -5.21 1.66
CA VAL A 214 12.29 -4.75 3.04
C VAL A 214 13.05 -3.45 3.20
N LEU A 215 12.32 -2.38 3.54
CA LEU A 215 12.88 -1.05 3.84
C LEU A 215 12.80 -0.82 5.35
N THR A 216 13.95 -0.74 6.01
CA THR A 216 13.99 -0.45 7.45
C THR A 216 14.26 1.03 7.67
N LEU A 217 13.37 1.68 8.43
CA LEU A 217 13.54 3.06 8.86
C LEU A 217 14.00 3.14 10.32
N HIS A 218 14.97 4.02 10.57
CA HIS A 218 15.42 4.36 11.92
C HIS A 218 15.58 5.88 12.04
N SER A 219 14.93 6.49 13.03
CA SER A 219 15.01 7.94 13.29
C SER A 219 14.81 8.81 12.02
N GLY A 220 13.85 8.41 11.17
CA GLY A 220 13.50 9.11 9.95
C GLY A 220 14.48 8.92 8.79
N ARG A 221 15.41 7.99 8.85
CA ARG A 221 16.38 7.65 7.80
C ARG A 221 16.20 6.21 7.33
N VAL A 222 16.64 5.92 6.12
CA VAL A 222 16.78 4.52 5.65
C VAL A 222 18.00 3.93 6.37
N ALA A 223 17.76 2.88 7.16
CA ALA A 223 18.80 2.09 7.80
C ALA A 223 19.26 0.94 6.90
N SER A 224 18.31 0.25 6.21
CA SER A 224 18.59 -0.75 5.19
C SER A 224 17.50 -0.79 4.13
N PHE A 225 17.86 -1.25 2.93
CA PHE A 225 16.92 -1.57 1.85
C PHE A 225 17.42 -2.87 1.18
N GLU A 226 16.73 -3.95 1.44
CA GLU A 226 17.19 -5.32 1.14
C GLU A 226 16.09 -6.10 0.40
N PRO A 227 16.47 -7.07 -0.45
CA PRO A 227 15.50 -8.04 -0.95
C PRO A 227 14.81 -8.78 0.20
N GLY A 228 13.54 -9.12 0.01
CA GLY A 228 12.80 -10.01 0.90
C GLY A 228 13.42 -11.42 0.94
N ALA A 229 12.98 -12.24 1.89
CA ALA A 229 13.44 -13.63 1.94
C ALA A 229 13.08 -14.36 0.64
N PRO A 230 13.94 -15.29 0.16
CA PRO A 230 13.59 -16.15 -0.97
C PRO A 230 12.27 -16.87 -0.66
N ARG A 231 11.39 -16.90 -1.63
CA ARG A 231 10.13 -17.63 -1.49
C ARG A 231 10.37 -19.12 -1.63
N PRO A 232 9.68 -19.94 -0.84
CA PRO A 232 9.74 -21.39 -0.97
C PRO A 232 9.18 -21.89 -2.33
#